data_e665b0563b3edadd9e421d6849fed209
#
_entry.id   e665b0563b3edadd9e421d6849fed209
#
_cell.length_a   1.000
_cell.length_b   1.000
_cell.length_c   1.000
_cell.angle_alpha   90.00
_cell.angle_beta   90.00
_cell.angle_gamma   90.00
#
_symmetry.space_group_name_H-M   'P 1'
#
loop_
_entity.id
_entity.type
_entity.pdbx_description
1 polymer ?
#
loop_
_entity_poly.entity_id
_entity_poly.type
_entity_poly.pdbx_seq_one_letter_code
_entity_poly.pdbx_strand_id
1 'polypeptide(L)'
;MNDRADALLSNFSDRVAARHEGETEYLQAVTEIARDVLTIEKANSAYTKARILERLTEADRIISFSVIWEDDAGQVQINRGWRVQHSNLLGPYKGGLRWVRDLSPSVLKFLAFEQAFKNALTGMPLGAAKGGADFDPSGRSDAEIRRFATAFMTQLAAHIGPDTDVPAGDIGVGSQEIGVMARVWMQHARRWGGVLTGKPVALGGSAMRAEATGYGLLYFTAAMLDAEGETLKGKRIALSGRGNVSRFAARKAIEQGACVVTMSGRKGTWHAPDGFSPQALDWLVAAEGDSAYSPPKALELTFEEGTRPWGVPCDIALPCATQNEIGLEDAKTLADAGCRYLAEGANMPVTQDAIAHLARAGVLQAPGKAANAGGVAVSGLEMQQNAGFSRWSAAQVDGCLREIMCTIHDRLTSERRSCCTQTGAVDYRRAANVAAYRRLAEAMIAAG
;
A
#
# COMPACT_ATOMS: atom_id res chain seq x y z
N MET A 1 -7.36 22.01 -25.64
CA MET A 1 -7.93 21.65 -24.31
C MET A 1 -6.86 21.49 -23.23
N ASN A 2 -5.61 21.14 -23.58
CA ASN A 2 -4.50 20.97 -22.65
C ASN A 2 -4.09 22.29 -21.94
N ASP A 3 -3.90 23.41 -22.68
CA ASP A 3 -3.36 24.66 -22.11
C ASP A 3 -4.16 25.20 -20.91
N ARG A 4 -5.49 25.06 -20.92
CA ARG A 4 -6.33 25.51 -19.80
C ARG A 4 -6.24 24.60 -18.58
N ALA A 5 -6.10 23.29 -18.78
CA ALA A 5 -5.92 22.33 -17.71
C ALA A 5 -4.53 22.48 -17.07
N ASP A 6 -3.51 22.68 -17.88
CA ASP A 6 -2.13 22.89 -17.43
C ASP A 6 -1.99 24.21 -16.65
N ALA A 7 -2.64 25.29 -17.09
CA ALA A 7 -2.68 26.54 -16.36
C ALA A 7 -3.41 26.42 -15.00
N LEU A 8 -4.49 25.64 -14.93
CA LEU A 8 -5.20 25.38 -13.68
C LEU A 8 -4.34 24.58 -12.70
N LEU A 9 -3.63 23.56 -13.20
CA LEU A 9 -2.72 22.73 -12.40
C LEU A 9 -1.54 23.56 -11.88
N SER A 10 -0.89 24.35 -12.74
CA SER A 10 0.21 25.25 -12.33
C SER A 10 -0.24 26.20 -11.22
N ASN A 11 -1.33 26.93 -11.44
CA ASN A 11 -1.86 27.88 -10.45
C ASN A 11 -2.24 27.22 -9.11
N PHE A 12 -2.78 25.99 -9.14
CA PHE A 12 -3.06 25.21 -7.93
C PHE A 12 -1.75 24.81 -7.23
N SER A 13 -0.80 24.24 -7.99
CA SER A 13 0.49 23.78 -7.46
C SER A 13 1.30 24.91 -6.84
N ASP A 14 1.32 26.11 -7.46
CA ASP A 14 2.02 27.28 -6.94
C ASP A 14 1.44 27.73 -5.58
N ARG A 15 0.11 27.72 -5.43
CA ARG A 15 -0.53 28.07 -4.16
C ARG A 15 -0.24 27.07 -3.05
N VAL A 16 -0.21 25.78 -3.39
CA VAL A 16 0.13 24.73 -2.41
C VAL A 16 1.61 24.80 -2.06
N ALA A 17 2.49 24.98 -3.06
CA ALA A 17 3.93 25.08 -2.84
C ALA A 17 4.31 26.26 -1.92
N ALA A 18 3.63 27.40 -2.05
CA ALA A 18 3.85 28.56 -1.17
C ALA A 18 3.53 28.27 0.31
N ARG A 19 2.72 27.25 0.62
CA ARG A 19 2.34 26.86 1.99
C ARG A 19 3.16 25.67 2.52
N HIS A 20 3.83 24.95 1.63
CA HIS A 20 4.56 23.71 1.92
C HIS A 20 5.99 23.79 1.37
N GLU A 21 6.65 24.93 1.60
CA GLU A 21 8.01 25.17 1.12
C GLU A 21 8.98 24.08 1.62
N GLY A 22 9.78 23.52 0.71
CA GLY A 22 10.77 22.48 1.01
C GLY A 22 10.21 21.06 1.15
N GLU A 23 8.90 20.86 1.03
CA GLU A 23 8.26 19.53 1.17
C GLU A 23 8.11 18.82 -0.20
N THR A 24 9.24 18.51 -0.83
CA THR A 24 9.32 18.05 -2.24
C THR A 24 8.47 16.81 -2.49
N GLU A 25 8.58 15.77 -1.66
CA GLU A 25 7.85 14.51 -1.82
C GLU A 25 6.34 14.73 -1.68
N TYR A 26 5.96 15.59 -0.73
CA TYR A 26 4.56 15.94 -0.52
C TYR A 26 3.97 16.70 -1.71
N LEU A 27 4.66 17.72 -2.19
CA LEU A 27 4.23 18.53 -3.32
C LEU A 27 4.11 17.71 -4.61
N GLN A 28 5.00 16.75 -4.82
CA GLN A 28 4.91 15.84 -5.96
C GLN A 28 3.59 15.03 -5.90
N ALA A 29 3.29 14.40 -4.78
CA ALA A 29 2.08 13.60 -4.63
C ALA A 29 0.80 14.41 -4.79
N VAL A 30 0.76 15.63 -4.22
CA VAL A 30 -0.37 16.56 -4.38
C VAL A 30 -0.57 16.92 -5.86
N THR A 31 0.51 17.24 -6.57
CA THR A 31 0.45 17.60 -7.99
C THR A 31 -0.02 16.44 -8.86
N GLU A 32 0.43 15.21 -8.58
CA GLU A 32 -0.01 14.02 -9.31
C GLU A 32 -1.52 13.78 -9.16
N ILE A 33 -2.04 13.85 -7.94
CA ILE A 33 -3.48 13.70 -7.69
C ILE A 33 -4.26 14.88 -8.28
N ALA A 34 -3.78 16.11 -8.12
CA ALA A 34 -4.44 17.30 -8.64
C ALA A 34 -4.63 17.23 -10.16
N ARG A 35 -3.66 16.69 -10.90
CA ARG A 35 -3.76 16.49 -12.36
C ARG A 35 -5.00 15.69 -12.75
N ASP A 36 -5.34 14.67 -11.96
CA ASP A 36 -6.47 13.79 -12.25
C ASP A 36 -7.82 14.39 -11.83
N VAL A 37 -7.86 15.16 -10.71
CA VAL A 37 -9.11 15.53 -10.06
C VAL A 37 -9.53 16.99 -10.25
N LEU A 38 -8.62 17.91 -10.62
CA LEU A 38 -8.94 19.34 -10.79
C LEU A 38 -10.07 19.60 -11.78
N THR A 39 -10.12 18.86 -12.89
CA THR A 39 -11.20 18.98 -13.86
C THR A 39 -12.55 18.54 -13.29
N ILE A 40 -12.53 17.53 -12.43
CA ILE A 40 -13.73 17.02 -11.71
C ILE A 40 -14.20 18.08 -10.69
N GLU A 41 -13.28 18.65 -9.92
CA GLU A 41 -13.61 19.72 -8.99
C GLU A 41 -14.23 20.94 -9.70
N LYS A 42 -13.63 21.37 -10.82
CA LYS A 42 -14.12 22.52 -11.59
C LYS A 42 -15.47 22.28 -12.27
N ALA A 43 -15.79 21.03 -12.59
CA ALA A 43 -17.10 20.68 -13.15
C ALA A 43 -18.21 20.66 -12.09
N ASN A 44 -17.88 20.64 -10.79
CA ASN A 44 -18.83 20.65 -9.68
C ASN A 44 -18.74 21.95 -8.89
N SER A 45 -19.77 22.80 -9.00
CA SER A 45 -19.81 24.11 -8.34
C SER A 45 -19.73 24.03 -6.81
N ALA A 46 -20.32 22.99 -6.19
CA ALA A 46 -20.24 22.79 -4.75
C ALA A 46 -18.80 22.47 -4.31
N TYR A 47 -18.09 21.60 -5.04
CA TYR A 47 -16.70 21.27 -4.76
C TYR A 47 -15.79 22.49 -4.91
N THR A 48 -15.96 23.23 -6.00
CA THR A 48 -15.17 24.45 -6.25
C THR A 48 -15.41 25.50 -5.17
N LYS A 49 -16.68 25.74 -4.77
CA LYS A 49 -17.05 26.72 -3.73
C LYS A 49 -16.46 26.33 -2.37
N ALA A 50 -16.50 25.03 -2.04
CA ALA A 50 -15.95 24.52 -0.80
C ALA A 50 -14.40 24.32 -0.83
N ARG A 51 -13.73 24.55 -1.98
CA ARG A 51 -12.27 24.41 -2.16
C ARG A 51 -11.78 23.03 -1.67
N ILE A 52 -12.48 21.97 -2.08
CA ILE A 52 -12.28 20.61 -1.53
C ILE A 52 -10.85 20.15 -1.67
N LEU A 53 -10.28 20.21 -2.89
CA LEU A 53 -8.92 19.73 -3.14
C LEU A 53 -7.89 20.52 -2.32
N GLU A 54 -8.04 21.82 -2.21
CA GLU A 54 -7.12 22.67 -1.43
C GLU A 54 -7.23 22.37 0.08
N ARG A 55 -8.43 22.11 0.60
CA ARG A 55 -8.62 21.64 1.99
C ARG A 55 -8.00 20.27 2.23
N LEU A 56 -8.08 19.36 1.25
CA LEU A 56 -7.46 18.04 1.34
C LEU A 56 -5.93 18.08 1.37
N THR A 57 -5.29 19.18 0.95
CA THR A 57 -3.83 19.31 1.10
C THR A 57 -3.40 19.69 2.51
N GLU A 58 -4.30 19.95 3.44
CA GLU A 58 -3.96 20.26 4.83
C GLU A 58 -4.24 19.07 5.73
N ALA A 59 -3.25 18.68 6.53
CA ALA A 59 -3.45 17.69 7.57
C ALA A 59 -4.17 18.34 8.76
N ASP A 60 -5.07 17.61 9.42
CA ASP A 60 -5.77 18.08 10.61
C ASP A 60 -4.79 18.47 11.73
N ARG A 61 -3.71 17.67 11.90
CA ARG A 61 -2.61 17.98 12.83
C ARG A 61 -1.37 17.15 12.59
N ILE A 62 -0.23 17.66 13.06
CA ILE A 62 1.04 16.96 13.10
C ILE A 62 1.53 16.97 14.57
N ILE A 63 1.76 15.78 15.11
CA ILE A 63 2.30 15.58 16.45
C ILE A 63 3.77 15.24 16.28
N SER A 64 4.67 16.00 16.91
CA SER A 64 6.11 15.75 16.92
C SER A 64 6.58 15.59 18.36
N PHE A 65 7.43 14.62 18.62
CA PHE A 65 7.93 14.32 19.96
C PHE A 65 9.34 13.72 19.92
N SER A 66 10.09 13.89 21.00
CA SER A 66 11.37 13.22 21.20
C SER A 66 11.16 11.82 21.76
N VAL A 67 11.96 10.86 21.28
CA VAL A 67 12.00 9.48 21.76
C VAL A 67 13.36 9.25 22.39
N ILE A 68 13.41 9.20 23.72
CA ILE A 68 14.63 8.99 24.50
C ILE A 68 14.65 7.55 24.98
N TRP A 69 15.71 6.82 24.67
CA TRP A 69 15.85 5.41 25.00
C TRP A 69 17.33 5.06 25.22
N GLU A 70 17.62 3.88 25.77
CA GLU A 70 18.96 3.42 26.11
C GLU A 70 19.34 2.21 25.25
N ASP A 71 20.52 2.23 24.63
CA ASP A 71 21.03 1.11 23.84
C ASP A 71 21.61 0.00 24.75
N ASP A 72 22.14 -1.07 24.15
CA ASP A 72 22.69 -2.21 24.88
C ASP A 72 24.01 -1.87 25.62
N ALA A 73 24.67 -0.75 25.24
CA ALA A 73 25.85 -0.25 25.90
C ALA A 73 25.53 0.71 27.09
N GLY A 74 24.24 0.93 27.37
CA GLY A 74 23.79 1.88 28.41
C GLY A 74 23.92 3.34 27.98
N GLN A 75 24.03 3.62 26.66
CA GLN A 75 24.12 4.97 26.13
C GLN A 75 22.74 5.51 25.82
N VAL A 76 22.47 6.74 26.24
CA VAL A 76 21.23 7.45 25.94
C VAL A 76 21.21 7.82 24.46
N GLN A 77 20.18 7.37 23.74
CA GLN A 77 19.89 7.66 22.35
C GLN A 77 18.69 8.60 22.26
N ILE A 78 18.71 9.51 21.28
CA ILE A 78 17.66 10.50 21.05
C ILE A 78 17.22 10.42 19.59
N ASN A 79 15.95 10.09 19.38
CA ASN A 79 15.30 10.07 18.07
C ASN A 79 14.10 11.03 18.09
N ARG A 80 13.59 11.32 16.89
CA ARG A 80 12.35 12.08 16.71
C ARG A 80 11.25 11.16 16.24
N GLY A 81 10.08 11.30 16.84
CA GLY A 81 8.87 10.62 16.41
C GLY A 81 7.83 11.62 15.92
N TRP A 82 7.01 11.15 14.98
CA TRP A 82 5.90 11.95 14.41
C TRP A 82 4.65 11.12 14.20
N ARG A 83 3.49 11.80 14.28
CA ARG A 83 2.21 11.29 13.81
C ARG A 83 1.50 12.39 13.02
N VAL A 84 1.33 12.22 11.72
CA VAL A 84 0.51 13.06 10.85
C VAL A 84 -0.90 12.48 10.84
N GLN A 85 -1.83 13.15 11.49
CA GLN A 85 -3.26 12.89 11.45
C GLN A 85 -3.84 13.73 10.33
N HIS A 86 -4.05 13.11 9.15
CA HIS A 86 -4.36 13.83 7.95
C HIS A 86 -5.85 14.21 7.86
N SER A 87 -6.74 13.22 8.04
CA SER A 87 -8.19 13.45 8.05
C SER A 87 -8.91 12.31 8.76
N ASN A 88 -9.86 12.65 9.62
CA ASN A 88 -10.76 11.70 10.28
C ASN A 88 -12.20 11.74 9.73
N LEU A 89 -12.41 12.39 8.61
CA LEU A 89 -13.72 12.65 8.04
C LEU A 89 -14.51 11.37 7.72
N LEU A 90 -13.81 10.33 7.25
CA LEU A 90 -14.42 9.04 6.93
C LEU A 90 -14.42 8.04 8.11
N GLY A 91 -13.78 8.37 9.22
CA GLY A 91 -13.64 7.50 10.40
C GLY A 91 -12.35 7.80 11.17
N PRO A 92 -11.99 6.99 12.18
CA PRO A 92 -10.77 7.19 12.96
C PRO A 92 -9.54 7.31 12.05
N TYR A 93 -8.59 8.17 12.43
CA TYR A 93 -7.31 8.25 11.72
C TYR A 93 -6.68 6.86 11.59
N LYS A 94 -6.22 6.49 10.40
CA LYS A 94 -5.73 5.13 10.12
C LYS A 94 -4.54 5.16 9.19
N GLY A 95 -3.45 4.50 9.59
CA GLY A 95 -2.27 4.33 8.76
C GLY A 95 -1.06 3.85 9.53
N GLY A 96 -0.03 3.37 8.82
CA GLY A 96 1.14 2.71 9.39
C GLY A 96 2.10 3.62 10.15
N LEU A 97 2.95 2.98 10.94
CA LEU A 97 4.14 3.56 11.57
C LEU A 97 5.37 3.03 10.82
N ARG A 98 6.25 3.93 10.40
CA ARG A 98 7.49 3.62 9.67
C ARG A 98 8.71 3.99 10.52
N TRP A 99 9.66 3.08 10.62
CA TRP A 99 10.95 3.35 11.25
C TRP A 99 12.06 3.19 10.23
N VAL A 100 12.62 4.32 9.82
CA VAL A 100 13.76 4.40 8.90
C VAL A 100 14.60 5.61 9.26
N ARG A 101 15.92 5.52 9.08
CA ARG A 101 16.91 6.53 9.46
C ARG A 101 16.56 7.94 8.95
N ASP A 102 16.19 8.05 7.69
CA ASP A 102 16.02 9.34 7.01
C ASP A 102 14.53 9.75 6.92
N LEU A 103 13.71 9.32 7.87
CA LEU A 103 12.30 9.70 7.90
C LEU A 103 12.16 11.20 8.19
N SER A 104 11.34 11.88 7.38
CA SER A 104 11.04 13.30 7.53
C SER A 104 9.53 13.56 7.65
N PRO A 105 9.14 14.72 8.19
CA PRO A 105 7.75 15.16 8.17
C PRO A 105 7.16 15.27 6.76
N SER A 106 7.92 15.70 5.76
CA SER A 106 7.50 15.78 4.35
C SER A 106 7.09 14.41 3.82
N VAL A 107 7.94 13.38 4.04
CA VAL A 107 7.63 11.99 3.67
C VAL A 107 6.37 11.49 4.38
N LEU A 108 6.20 11.81 5.66
CA LEU A 108 5.00 11.38 6.41
C LEU A 108 3.73 12.10 5.96
N LYS A 109 3.80 13.39 5.60
CA LYS A 109 2.67 14.13 5.00
C LYS A 109 2.28 13.52 3.66
N PHE A 110 3.25 13.27 2.80
CA PHE A 110 3.03 12.54 1.53
C PHE A 110 2.30 11.22 1.76
N LEU A 111 2.84 10.38 2.63
CA LEU A 111 2.27 9.06 2.91
C LEU A 111 0.87 9.13 3.56
N ALA A 112 0.60 10.15 4.39
CA ALA A 112 -0.70 10.34 5.03
C ALA A 112 -1.75 10.84 4.03
N PHE A 113 -1.37 11.73 3.12
CA PHE A 113 -2.22 12.21 2.03
C PHE A 113 -2.61 11.06 1.09
N GLU A 114 -1.64 10.27 0.60
CA GLU A 114 -1.89 9.09 -0.21
C GLU A 114 -2.78 8.05 0.54
N GLN A 115 -2.59 7.93 1.86
CA GLN A 115 -3.40 7.04 2.68
C GLN A 115 -4.87 7.46 2.72
N ALA A 116 -5.20 8.77 2.65
CA ALA A 116 -6.58 9.23 2.58
C ALA A 116 -7.29 8.70 1.32
N PHE A 117 -6.63 8.78 0.17
CA PHE A 117 -7.16 8.23 -1.09
C PHE A 117 -7.28 6.71 -1.05
N LYS A 118 -6.26 6.02 -0.54
CA LYS A 118 -6.29 4.55 -0.40
C LYS A 118 -7.42 4.08 0.51
N ASN A 119 -7.58 4.69 1.68
CA ASN A 119 -8.63 4.33 2.63
C ASN A 119 -10.02 4.64 2.08
N ALA A 120 -10.17 5.76 1.38
CA ALA A 120 -11.42 6.13 0.72
C ALA A 120 -11.90 5.06 -0.28
N LEU A 121 -11.00 4.41 -1.01
CA LEU A 121 -11.36 3.35 -1.96
C LEU A 121 -11.97 2.12 -1.29
N THR A 122 -11.55 1.77 -0.07
CA THR A 122 -12.05 0.57 0.62
C THR A 122 -13.54 0.61 0.95
N GLY A 123 -14.13 1.80 1.05
CA GLY A 123 -15.52 1.98 1.51
C GLY A 123 -15.70 1.82 3.01
N MET A 124 -14.67 1.42 3.72
CA MET A 124 -14.71 1.29 5.17
C MET A 124 -14.69 2.65 5.88
N PRO A 125 -15.16 2.75 7.13
CA PRO A 125 -15.10 3.97 7.93
C PRO A 125 -13.69 4.17 8.48
N LEU A 126 -12.76 4.57 7.61
CA LEU A 126 -11.34 4.77 7.91
C LEU A 126 -10.92 6.17 7.46
N GLY A 127 -10.45 6.96 8.40
CA GLY A 127 -9.73 8.20 8.14
C GLY A 127 -8.30 7.92 7.67
N ALA A 128 -7.43 8.92 7.73
CA ALA A 128 -6.06 8.80 7.24
C ALA A 128 -5.04 9.39 8.20
N ALA A 129 -3.97 8.67 8.42
CA ALA A 129 -2.79 9.10 9.15
C ALA A 129 -1.55 8.36 8.69
N LYS A 130 -0.39 8.90 9.04
CA LYS A 130 0.90 8.22 8.93
C LYS A 130 1.81 8.69 10.05
N GLY A 131 2.66 7.80 10.55
CA GLY A 131 3.62 8.16 11.59
C GLY A 131 4.90 7.37 11.50
N GLY A 132 5.80 7.62 12.42
CA GLY A 132 7.06 6.91 12.50
C GLY A 132 8.14 7.68 13.23
N ALA A 133 9.38 7.23 13.06
CA ALA A 133 10.54 7.83 13.69
C ALA A 133 11.78 7.70 12.80
N ASP A 134 12.76 8.58 13.00
CA ASP A 134 14.11 8.55 12.42
C ASP A 134 14.99 7.48 13.11
N PHE A 135 14.45 6.27 13.23
CA PHE A 135 15.08 5.12 13.87
C PHE A 135 15.27 3.98 12.86
N ASP A 136 16.47 3.44 12.78
CA ASP A 136 16.77 2.28 11.95
C ASP A 136 16.88 1.03 12.83
N PRO A 137 15.94 0.08 12.73
CA PRO A 137 15.99 -1.17 13.49
C PRO A 137 17.03 -2.16 12.96
N SER A 138 17.62 -1.92 11.77
CA SER A 138 18.60 -2.83 11.18
C SER A 138 19.84 -2.95 12.03
N GLY A 139 20.21 -4.18 12.39
CA GLY A 139 21.37 -4.47 13.22
C GLY A 139 21.21 -4.16 14.71
N ARG A 140 20.01 -3.75 15.14
CA ARG A 140 19.68 -3.59 16.55
C ARG A 140 19.24 -4.91 17.17
N SER A 141 19.52 -5.06 18.47
CA SER A 141 19.01 -6.22 19.21
C SER A 141 17.50 -6.12 19.44
N ASP A 142 16.85 -7.26 19.66
CA ASP A 142 15.43 -7.31 20.04
C ASP A 142 15.14 -6.51 21.31
N ALA A 143 16.12 -6.43 22.22
CA ALA A 143 16.02 -5.66 23.46
C ALA A 143 16.03 -4.16 23.18
N GLU A 144 16.91 -3.66 22.31
CA GLU A 144 16.96 -2.28 21.86
C GLU A 144 15.66 -1.88 21.15
N ILE A 145 15.21 -2.69 20.19
CA ILE A 145 13.95 -2.45 19.46
C ILE A 145 12.77 -2.36 20.42
N ARG A 146 12.72 -3.24 21.43
CA ARG A 146 11.66 -3.21 22.44
C ARG A 146 11.72 -1.96 23.32
N ARG A 147 12.91 -1.51 23.73
CA ARG A 147 13.07 -0.27 24.49
C ARG A 147 12.64 0.94 23.67
N PHE A 148 13.08 1.00 22.40
CA PHE A 148 12.67 2.04 21.49
C PHE A 148 11.14 2.05 21.28
N ALA A 149 10.52 0.91 20.99
CA ALA A 149 9.07 0.77 20.80
C ALA A 149 8.30 1.24 22.05
N THR A 150 8.82 0.93 23.23
CA THR A 150 8.23 1.36 24.51
C THR A 150 8.32 2.88 24.67
N ALA A 151 9.49 3.46 24.45
CA ALA A 151 9.71 4.90 24.54
C ALA A 151 8.87 5.69 23.51
N PHE A 152 8.86 5.23 22.26
CA PHE A 152 8.04 5.80 21.19
C PHE A 152 6.55 5.79 21.55
N MET A 153 6.06 4.64 21.99
CA MET A 153 4.64 4.49 22.31
C MET A 153 4.22 5.25 23.56
N THR A 154 5.09 5.40 24.55
CA THR A 154 4.84 6.22 25.74
C THR A 154 4.50 7.67 25.34
N GLN A 155 5.19 8.23 24.35
CA GLN A 155 4.89 9.57 23.83
C GLN A 155 3.60 9.62 23.00
N LEU A 156 3.36 8.60 22.19
CA LEU A 156 2.23 8.58 21.27
C LEU A 156 0.90 8.21 21.96
N ALA A 157 0.93 7.47 23.07
CA ALA A 157 -0.23 6.82 23.68
C ALA A 157 -1.38 7.79 24.03
N ALA A 158 -1.08 9.01 24.43
CA ALA A 158 -2.09 10.04 24.78
C ALA A 158 -2.86 10.57 23.55
N HIS A 159 -2.35 10.35 22.35
CA HIS A 159 -2.87 10.95 21.11
C HIS A 159 -3.66 9.95 20.23
N ILE A 160 -3.70 8.69 20.63
CA ILE A 160 -4.33 7.61 19.84
C ILE A 160 -5.34 6.81 20.67
N GLY A 161 -6.22 6.12 19.96
CA GLY A 161 -7.26 5.32 20.61
C GLY A 161 -8.09 4.58 19.58
N PRO A 162 -8.89 3.57 19.99
CA PRO A 162 -9.65 2.74 19.07
C PRO A 162 -10.66 3.52 18.19
N ASP A 163 -11.14 4.67 18.69
CA ASP A 163 -12.16 5.49 18.04
C ASP A 163 -11.60 6.82 17.52
N THR A 164 -10.31 7.11 17.78
CA THR A 164 -9.66 8.36 17.39
C THR A 164 -8.58 8.14 16.34
N ASP A 165 -7.58 7.33 16.65
CA ASP A 165 -6.44 7.06 15.77
C ASP A 165 -5.92 5.65 16.01
N VAL A 166 -5.89 4.85 14.95
CA VAL A 166 -5.51 3.43 15.01
C VAL A 166 -4.30 3.18 14.09
N PRO A 167 -3.08 3.30 14.61
CA PRO A 167 -1.87 3.00 13.85
C PRO A 167 -1.77 1.51 13.47
N ALA A 168 -0.90 1.22 12.49
CA ALA A 168 -0.55 -0.13 12.04
C ALA A 168 0.95 -0.24 11.82
N GLY A 169 1.45 -1.44 11.52
CA GLY A 169 2.81 -1.63 11.05
C GLY A 169 3.05 -1.10 9.64
N ASP A 170 4.29 -0.74 9.35
CA ASP A 170 4.84 -0.36 8.05
C ASP A 170 6.33 -0.74 8.04
N ILE A 171 7.16 -0.16 7.15
CA ILE A 171 8.59 -0.45 7.08
C ILE A 171 9.25 -0.27 8.46
N GLY A 172 9.99 -1.29 8.90
CA GLY A 172 10.68 -1.31 10.20
C GLY A 172 9.78 -1.57 11.41
N VAL A 173 8.47 -1.77 11.22
CA VAL A 173 7.50 -2.02 12.31
C VAL A 173 6.65 -3.24 11.95
N GLY A 174 6.93 -4.37 12.55
CA GLY A 174 6.21 -5.63 12.38
C GLY A 174 5.22 -5.93 13.51
N SER A 175 4.73 -7.15 13.54
CA SER A 175 3.74 -7.58 14.54
C SER A 175 4.30 -7.64 15.97
N GLN A 176 5.60 -7.84 16.12
CA GLN A 176 6.26 -7.85 17.44
C GLN A 176 6.27 -6.45 18.04
N GLU A 177 6.72 -5.44 17.29
CA GLU A 177 6.73 -4.03 17.70
C GLU A 177 5.30 -3.54 17.98
N ILE A 178 4.35 -3.90 17.13
CA ILE A 178 2.92 -3.60 17.36
C ILE A 178 2.43 -4.25 18.66
N GLY A 179 2.85 -5.48 18.95
CA GLY A 179 2.50 -6.15 20.21
C GLY A 179 3.03 -5.41 21.45
N VAL A 180 4.28 -4.98 21.41
CA VAL A 180 4.90 -4.17 22.48
C VAL A 180 4.14 -2.85 22.65
N MET A 181 3.92 -2.12 21.56
CA MET A 181 3.22 -0.83 21.59
C MET A 181 1.77 -0.95 22.06
N ALA A 182 1.06 -2.00 21.67
CA ALA A 182 -0.29 -2.28 22.16
C ALA A 182 -0.31 -2.49 23.67
N ARG A 183 0.66 -3.21 24.21
CA ARG A 183 0.81 -3.41 25.66
C ARG A 183 1.04 -2.10 26.40
N VAL A 184 1.94 -1.24 25.90
CA VAL A 184 2.23 0.08 26.49
C VAL A 184 0.96 0.94 26.51
N TRP A 185 0.22 0.99 25.40
CA TRP A 185 -1.03 1.73 25.36
C TRP A 185 -2.07 1.21 26.36
N MET A 186 -2.26 -0.12 26.46
CA MET A 186 -3.20 -0.71 27.43
C MET A 186 -2.84 -0.35 28.86
N GLN A 187 -1.55 -0.28 29.18
CA GLN A 187 -1.08 0.16 30.50
C GLN A 187 -1.37 1.64 30.76
N HIS A 188 -1.11 2.51 29.76
CA HIS A 188 -1.39 3.94 29.81
C HIS A 188 -2.90 4.21 29.95
N ALA A 189 -3.70 3.59 29.11
CA ALA A 189 -5.16 3.75 29.09
C ALA A 189 -5.88 3.00 30.22
N ARG A 190 -5.18 2.11 30.94
CA ARG A 190 -5.73 1.22 31.96
C ARG A 190 -6.95 0.41 31.51
N ARG A 191 -6.98 0.05 30.22
CA ARG A 191 -8.05 -0.74 29.59
C ARG A 191 -7.52 -1.50 28.39
N TRP A 192 -8.18 -2.61 28.06
CA TRP A 192 -8.00 -3.24 26.77
C TRP A 192 -8.67 -2.40 25.67
N GLY A 193 -8.09 -2.36 24.45
CA GLY A 193 -8.72 -1.68 23.32
C GLY A 193 -8.03 -2.03 22.00
N GLY A 194 -8.79 -1.91 20.90
CA GLY A 194 -8.34 -2.17 19.53
C GLY A 194 -7.50 -1.03 18.92
N VAL A 195 -6.57 -0.47 19.66
CA VAL A 195 -5.86 0.78 19.32
C VAL A 195 -4.85 0.65 18.20
N LEU A 196 -4.31 -0.53 17.96
CA LEU A 196 -3.32 -0.82 16.92
C LEU A 196 -3.82 -2.01 16.09
N THR A 197 -3.49 -2.05 14.80
CA THR A 197 -3.76 -3.21 13.95
C THR A 197 -2.48 -3.84 13.43
N GLY A 198 -2.56 -5.14 13.09
CA GLY A 198 -1.41 -5.97 12.83
C GLY A 198 -0.81 -6.57 14.09
N LYS A 199 -1.59 -6.61 15.17
CA LYS A 199 -1.22 -7.28 16.43
C LYS A 199 -1.01 -8.79 16.19
N PRO A 200 -0.17 -9.45 17.00
CA PRO A 200 -0.23 -10.90 17.12
C PRO A 200 -1.65 -11.38 17.40
N VAL A 201 -2.06 -12.52 16.83
CA VAL A 201 -3.41 -13.07 17.01
C VAL A 201 -3.75 -13.27 18.49
N ALA A 202 -2.76 -13.64 19.31
CA ALA A 202 -2.91 -13.81 20.76
C ALA A 202 -3.29 -12.49 21.49
N LEU A 203 -2.99 -11.34 20.90
CA LEU A 203 -3.31 -10.01 21.44
C LEU A 203 -4.55 -9.35 20.77
N GLY A 204 -5.37 -10.15 20.07
CA GLY A 204 -6.56 -9.65 19.38
C GLY A 204 -6.30 -9.21 17.93
N GLY A 205 -5.20 -9.63 17.32
CA GLY A 205 -4.94 -9.46 15.90
C GLY A 205 -5.85 -10.34 15.04
N SER A 206 -6.13 -9.90 13.81
CA SER A 206 -6.92 -10.67 12.85
C SER A 206 -6.12 -11.80 12.22
N ALA A 207 -6.78 -12.91 11.95
CA ALA A 207 -6.25 -13.91 11.02
C ALA A 207 -5.99 -13.27 9.64
N MET A 208 -5.15 -13.92 8.84
CA MET A 208 -4.83 -13.54 7.45
C MET A 208 -4.21 -12.14 7.24
N ARG A 209 -3.68 -11.50 8.29
CA ARG A 209 -3.06 -10.17 8.13
C ARG A 209 -1.81 -10.24 7.25
N ALA A 210 -1.02 -11.31 7.35
CA ALA A 210 0.18 -11.50 6.54
C ALA A 210 -0.14 -11.76 5.06
N GLU A 211 -1.19 -12.51 4.80
CA GLU A 211 -1.69 -12.88 3.47
C GLU A 211 -2.40 -11.75 2.75
N ALA A 212 -3.01 -10.86 3.51
CA ALA A 212 -4.02 -9.90 3.07
C ALA A 212 -3.63 -9.08 1.85
N THR A 213 -2.40 -8.58 1.77
CA THR A 213 -1.95 -7.74 0.65
C THR A 213 -1.80 -8.58 -0.62
N GLY A 214 -1.15 -9.75 -0.53
CA GLY A 214 -0.96 -10.65 -1.67
C GLY A 214 -2.28 -11.26 -2.17
N TYR A 215 -3.14 -11.70 -1.26
CA TYR A 215 -4.47 -12.22 -1.63
C TYR A 215 -5.36 -11.14 -2.23
N GLY A 216 -5.40 -9.95 -1.62
CA GLY A 216 -6.14 -8.81 -2.13
C GLY A 216 -5.68 -8.40 -3.53
N LEU A 217 -4.36 -8.40 -3.78
CA LEU A 217 -3.79 -8.14 -5.11
C LEU A 217 -4.37 -9.09 -6.16
N LEU A 218 -4.44 -10.38 -5.85
CA LEU A 218 -5.00 -11.38 -6.77
C LEU A 218 -6.51 -11.23 -6.96
N TYR A 219 -7.27 -10.91 -5.91
CA TYR A 219 -8.71 -10.65 -6.05
C TYR A 219 -8.99 -9.44 -6.92
N PHE A 220 -8.23 -8.36 -6.77
CA PHE A 220 -8.34 -7.20 -7.64
C PHE A 220 -7.96 -7.53 -9.09
N THR A 221 -6.84 -8.25 -9.28
CA THR A 221 -6.39 -8.68 -10.61
C THR A 221 -7.41 -9.60 -11.29
N ALA A 222 -8.03 -10.52 -10.54
CA ALA A 222 -9.10 -11.36 -11.05
C ALA A 222 -10.31 -10.54 -11.51
N ALA A 223 -10.71 -9.52 -10.74
CA ALA A 223 -11.80 -8.63 -11.14
C ALA A 223 -11.45 -7.79 -12.39
N MET A 224 -10.18 -7.38 -12.56
CA MET A 224 -9.74 -6.73 -13.81
C MET A 224 -9.88 -7.65 -15.02
N LEU A 225 -9.50 -8.91 -14.88
CA LEU A 225 -9.61 -9.90 -15.96
C LEU A 225 -11.08 -10.19 -16.31
N ASP A 226 -11.92 -10.37 -15.27
CA ASP A 226 -13.35 -10.62 -15.44
C ASP A 226 -14.06 -9.49 -16.22
N ALA A 227 -13.68 -8.24 -15.95
CA ALA A 227 -14.19 -7.08 -16.68
C ALA A 227 -13.81 -7.07 -18.18
N GLU A 228 -12.76 -7.79 -18.56
CA GLU A 228 -12.32 -7.99 -19.95
C GLU A 228 -12.75 -9.37 -20.50
N GLY A 229 -13.59 -10.13 -19.77
CA GLY A 229 -14.07 -11.46 -20.17
C GLY A 229 -13.02 -12.57 -20.06
N GLU A 230 -11.99 -12.37 -19.23
CA GLU A 230 -10.88 -13.30 -19.03
C GLU A 230 -10.84 -13.83 -17.59
N THR A 231 -10.03 -14.85 -17.35
CA THR A 231 -9.85 -15.45 -16.01
C THR A 231 -8.37 -15.64 -15.69
N LEU A 232 -8.03 -15.83 -14.41
CA LEU A 232 -6.66 -16.14 -13.98
C LEU A 232 -6.18 -17.51 -14.44
N LYS A 233 -7.09 -18.46 -14.67
CA LYS A 233 -6.72 -19.83 -15.02
C LYS A 233 -5.89 -19.87 -16.32
N GLY A 234 -4.71 -20.46 -16.22
CA GLY A 234 -3.77 -20.61 -17.33
C GLY A 234 -2.96 -19.34 -17.66
N LYS A 235 -3.22 -18.20 -17.01
CA LYS A 235 -2.44 -16.96 -17.23
C LYS A 235 -1.04 -17.09 -16.67
N ARG A 236 -0.07 -16.62 -17.45
CA ARG A 236 1.33 -16.56 -17.05
C ARG A 236 1.59 -15.27 -16.29
N ILE A 237 2.13 -15.40 -15.09
CA ILE A 237 2.37 -14.26 -14.17
C ILE A 237 3.87 -14.08 -13.93
N ALA A 238 4.41 -12.93 -14.33
CA ALA A 238 5.73 -12.48 -13.89
C ALA A 238 5.57 -11.70 -12.57
N LEU A 239 6.29 -12.15 -11.54
CA LEU A 239 6.19 -11.59 -10.19
C LEU A 239 7.56 -11.24 -9.65
N SER A 240 7.71 -10.07 -9.03
CA SER A 240 8.93 -9.66 -8.35
C SER A 240 8.85 -9.82 -6.84
N GLY A 241 10.02 -9.94 -6.21
CA GLY A 241 10.15 -10.08 -4.77
C GLY A 241 9.99 -11.51 -4.25
N ARG A 242 10.36 -11.72 -2.98
CA ARG A 242 10.13 -12.97 -2.22
C ARG A 242 9.64 -12.69 -0.78
N GLY A 243 9.15 -11.49 -0.54
CA GLY A 243 8.56 -11.06 0.74
C GLY A 243 7.12 -11.54 0.92
N ASN A 244 6.45 -11.04 1.96
CA ASN A 244 5.06 -11.42 2.27
C ASN A 244 4.10 -11.20 1.10
N VAL A 245 4.15 -10.03 0.46
CA VAL A 245 3.24 -9.72 -0.65
C VAL A 245 3.44 -10.71 -1.79
N SER A 246 4.68 -10.89 -2.23
CA SER A 246 5.05 -11.76 -3.35
C SER A 246 4.65 -13.22 -3.11
N ARG A 247 5.05 -13.79 -1.95
CA ARG A 247 4.81 -15.22 -1.65
C ARG A 247 3.32 -15.54 -1.53
N PHE A 248 2.54 -14.64 -0.93
CA PHE A 248 1.10 -14.86 -0.79
C PHE A 248 0.35 -14.58 -2.10
N ALA A 249 0.80 -13.61 -2.91
CA ALA A 249 0.29 -13.43 -4.26
C ALA A 249 0.55 -14.67 -5.13
N ALA A 250 1.78 -15.20 -5.11
CA ALA A 250 2.12 -16.42 -5.84
C ALA A 250 1.27 -17.62 -5.39
N ARG A 251 1.12 -17.84 -4.07
CA ARG A 251 0.29 -18.93 -3.53
C ARG A 251 -1.15 -18.81 -4.01
N LYS A 252 -1.76 -17.64 -3.89
CA LYS A 252 -3.16 -17.43 -4.32
C LYS A 252 -3.31 -17.55 -5.84
N ALA A 253 -2.33 -17.11 -6.63
CA ALA A 253 -2.32 -17.27 -8.08
C ALA A 253 -2.31 -18.76 -8.48
N ILE A 254 -1.44 -19.56 -7.89
CA ILE A 254 -1.35 -21.01 -8.11
C ILE A 254 -2.65 -21.71 -7.71
N GLU A 255 -3.23 -21.37 -6.55
CA GLU A 255 -4.53 -21.90 -6.10
C GLU A 255 -5.66 -21.60 -7.10
N GLN A 256 -5.60 -20.47 -7.81
CA GLN A 256 -6.57 -20.08 -8.83
C GLN A 256 -6.22 -20.58 -10.24
N GLY A 257 -5.21 -21.44 -10.36
CA GLY A 257 -4.82 -22.09 -11.60
C GLY A 257 -4.02 -21.21 -12.56
N ALA A 258 -3.43 -20.13 -12.09
CA ALA A 258 -2.47 -19.33 -12.85
C ALA A 258 -1.06 -19.97 -12.80
N CYS A 259 -0.23 -19.66 -13.79
CA CYS A 259 1.13 -20.10 -13.94
C CYS A 259 2.09 -19.00 -13.51
N VAL A 260 2.59 -19.01 -12.27
CA VAL A 260 3.62 -18.07 -11.80
C VAL A 260 4.96 -18.49 -12.38
N VAL A 261 5.51 -17.69 -13.29
CA VAL A 261 6.72 -18.05 -14.04
C VAL A 261 8.01 -17.47 -13.49
N THR A 262 7.92 -16.39 -12.69
CA THR A 262 9.08 -15.78 -12.04
C THR A 262 8.79 -15.38 -10.61
N MET A 263 9.81 -15.41 -9.76
CA MET A 263 9.92 -14.67 -8.51
C MET A 263 11.34 -14.11 -8.41
N SER A 264 11.54 -12.94 -7.80
CA SER A 264 12.86 -12.33 -7.74
C SER A 264 13.31 -11.99 -6.33
N GLY A 265 14.60 -11.83 -6.15
CA GLY A 265 15.25 -11.36 -4.94
C GLY A 265 16.32 -10.31 -5.24
N ARG A 266 17.11 -9.94 -4.23
CA ARG A 266 18.15 -8.91 -4.39
C ARG A 266 19.25 -9.33 -5.36
N LYS A 267 19.55 -10.64 -5.48
CA LYS A 267 20.65 -11.15 -6.32
C LYS A 267 20.23 -11.54 -7.74
N GLY A 268 18.91 -11.71 -8.00
CA GLY A 268 18.44 -12.15 -9.31
C GLY A 268 17.05 -12.75 -9.28
N THR A 269 16.73 -13.57 -10.28
CA THR A 269 15.39 -14.10 -10.53
C THR A 269 15.38 -15.63 -10.51
N TRP A 270 14.41 -16.21 -9.83
CA TRP A 270 14.02 -17.61 -9.97
C TRP A 270 13.00 -17.73 -11.09
N HIS A 271 13.24 -18.64 -11.99
CA HIS A 271 12.42 -18.90 -13.16
C HIS A 271 11.90 -20.33 -13.17
N ALA A 272 10.60 -20.47 -13.41
CA ALA A 272 9.90 -21.74 -13.60
C ALA A 272 9.12 -21.66 -14.93
N PRO A 273 9.65 -22.19 -16.05
CA PRO A 273 9.00 -22.08 -17.37
C PRO A 273 7.58 -22.61 -17.40
N ASP A 274 7.30 -23.71 -16.70
CA ASP A 274 6.00 -24.34 -16.60
C ASP A 274 5.20 -23.90 -15.36
N GLY A 275 5.74 -22.94 -14.61
CA GLY A 275 5.16 -22.37 -13.40
C GLY A 275 5.66 -23.00 -12.11
N PHE A 276 5.68 -22.19 -11.06
CA PHE A 276 6.01 -22.65 -9.71
C PHE A 276 4.99 -23.67 -9.23
N SER A 277 5.45 -24.85 -8.84
CA SER A 277 4.64 -25.77 -8.07
C SER A 277 4.48 -25.27 -6.62
N PRO A 278 3.45 -25.73 -5.86
CA PRO A 278 3.34 -25.42 -4.42
C PRO A 278 4.62 -25.79 -3.65
N GLN A 279 5.24 -26.91 -3.98
CA GLN A 279 6.48 -27.39 -3.35
C GLN A 279 7.67 -26.46 -3.66
N ALA A 280 7.79 -25.99 -4.91
CA ALA A 280 8.81 -25.05 -5.34
C ALA A 280 8.66 -23.69 -4.61
N LEU A 281 7.42 -23.23 -4.45
CA LEU A 281 7.13 -22.02 -3.69
C LEU A 281 7.46 -22.18 -2.20
N ASP A 282 7.05 -23.28 -1.58
CA ASP A 282 7.34 -23.55 -0.16
C ASP A 282 8.84 -23.65 0.09
N TRP A 283 9.58 -24.33 -0.81
CA TRP A 283 11.04 -24.36 -0.75
C TRP A 283 11.64 -22.94 -0.84
N LEU A 284 11.24 -22.14 -1.82
CA LEU A 284 11.77 -20.78 -1.99
C LEU A 284 11.49 -19.89 -0.78
N VAL A 285 10.34 -20.06 -0.13
CA VAL A 285 9.97 -19.32 1.09
C VAL A 285 10.85 -19.73 2.28
N ALA A 286 11.17 -21.02 2.40
CA ALA A 286 11.96 -21.57 3.50
C ALA A 286 13.47 -21.44 3.30
N ALA A 287 13.96 -21.32 2.05
CA ALA A 287 15.38 -21.26 1.74
C ALA A 287 16.02 -19.95 2.25
N GLU A 288 17.13 -20.10 2.98
CA GLU A 288 17.89 -19.00 3.57
C GLU A 288 19.32 -18.92 3.00
N GLY A 289 19.90 -17.71 3.07
CA GLY A 289 21.27 -17.49 2.66
C GLY A 289 21.54 -17.89 1.20
N ASP A 290 22.72 -18.46 0.95
CA ASP A 290 23.14 -18.85 -0.40
C ASP A 290 22.45 -20.10 -0.92
N SER A 291 21.87 -20.95 -0.04
CA SER A 291 21.08 -22.11 -0.44
C SER A 291 19.87 -21.74 -1.31
N ALA A 292 19.30 -20.54 -1.11
CA ALA A 292 18.20 -20.04 -1.91
C ALA A 292 18.55 -19.86 -3.40
N TYR A 293 19.82 -19.73 -3.74
CA TYR A 293 20.31 -19.51 -5.12
C TYR A 293 20.70 -20.80 -5.83
N SER A 294 20.54 -21.96 -5.19
CA SER A 294 20.85 -23.28 -5.74
C SER A 294 19.65 -24.23 -5.59
N PRO A 295 18.54 -23.98 -6.34
CA PRO A 295 17.35 -24.79 -6.21
C PRO A 295 17.60 -26.27 -6.55
N PRO A 296 16.98 -27.21 -5.83
CA PRO A 296 17.01 -28.62 -6.18
C PRO A 296 16.45 -28.85 -7.60
N LYS A 297 17.13 -29.69 -8.38
CA LYS A 297 16.71 -30.00 -9.77
C LYS A 297 15.27 -30.54 -9.86
N ALA A 298 14.83 -31.27 -8.85
CA ALA A 298 13.49 -31.84 -8.79
C ALA A 298 12.36 -30.78 -8.69
N LEU A 299 12.71 -29.52 -8.40
CA LEU A 299 11.73 -28.41 -8.34
C LEU A 299 11.57 -27.68 -9.69
N GLU A 300 12.36 -28.05 -10.70
CA GLU A 300 12.32 -27.47 -12.05
C GLU A 300 12.47 -25.93 -12.05
N LEU A 301 13.21 -25.40 -11.07
CA LEU A 301 13.56 -24.00 -10.95
C LEU A 301 14.97 -23.75 -11.45
N THR A 302 15.16 -22.63 -12.12
CA THR A 302 16.48 -22.06 -12.38
C THR A 302 16.62 -20.73 -11.65
N PHE A 303 17.84 -20.44 -11.19
CA PHE A 303 18.19 -19.13 -10.65
C PHE A 303 19.17 -18.44 -11.60
N GLU A 304 18.86 -17.21 -11.98
CA GLU A 304 19.69 -16.37 -12.85
C GLU A 304 20.12 -15.11 -12.08
N GLU A 305 21.42 -15.05 -11.79
CA GLU A 305 21.98 -13.91 -11.05
C GLU A 305 21.97 -12.63 -11.90
N GLY A 306 21.70 -11.49 -11.24
CA GLY A 306 21.69 -10.17 -11.88
C GLY A 306 20.48 -9.90 -12.79
N THR A 307 19.59 -10.88 -13.00
CA THR A 307 18.44 -10.72 -13.89
C THR A 307 17.22 -10.13 -13.18
N ARG A 308 16.34 -9.51 -13.97
CA ARG A 308 15.03 -9.00 -13.56
C ARG A 308 13.92 -9.90 -14.10
N PRO A 309 12.76 -9.99 -13.42
CA PRO A 309 11.70 -10.93 -13.78
C PRO A 309 10.90 -10.55 -15.04
N TRP A 310 11.17 -9.41 -15.66
CA TRP A 310 10.29 -8.78 -16.65
C TRP A 310 10.52 -9.22 -18.10
N GLY A 311 11.62 -9.93 -18.38
CA GLY A 311 11.96 -10.41 -19.74
C GLY A 311 11.32 -11.75 -20.13
N VAL A 312 10.49 -12.32 -19.27
CA VAL A 312 9.85 -13.62 -19.49
C VAL A 312 8.47 -13.42 -20.08
N PRO A 313 8.07 -14.19 -21.13
CA PRO A 313 6.71 -14.12 -21.67
C PRO A 313 5.65 -14.28 -20.59
N CYS A 314 4.80 -13.27 -20.43
CA CYS A 314 3.75 -13.25 -19.41
C CYS A 314 2.52 -12.47 -19.87
N ASP A 315 1.36 -12.82 -19.33
CA ASP A 315 0.10 -12.09 -19.51
C ASP A 315 -0.03 -10.97 -18.46
N ILE A 316 0.50 -11.22 -17.26
CA ILE A 316 0.29 -10.38 -16.07
C ILE A 316 1.64 -10.10 -15.41
N ALA A 317 1.90 -8.85 -15.07
CA ALA A 317 3.03 -8.42 -14.24
C ALA A 317 2.56 -8.00 -12.84
N LEU A 318 3.15 -8.57 -11.79
CA LEU A 318 2.87 -8.22 -10.40
C LEU A 318 4.15 -7.71 -9.71
N PRO A 319 4.46 -6.40 -9.81
CA PRO A 319 5.59 -5.83 -9.10
C PRO A 319 5.29 -5.75 -7.58
N CYS A 320 5.99 -6.60 -6.81
CA CYS A 320 5.76 -6.79 -5.37
C CYS A 320 7.02 -6.58 -4.51
N ALA A 321 8.12 -6.09 -5.09
CA ALA A 321 9.39 -5.95 -4.38
C ALA A 321 9.56 -4.55 -3.78
N THR A 322 9.86 -3.55 -4.61
CA THR A 322 10.27 -2.22 -4.14
C THR A 322 9.68 -1.08 -4.97
N GLN A 323 9.74 0.12 -4.41
CA GLN A 323 9.43 1.34 -5.13
C GLN A 323 10.38 1.52 -6.34
N ASN A 324 9.84 2.04 -7.46
CA ASN A 324 10.57 2.33 -8.70
C ASN A 324 11.34 1.12 -9.28
N GLU A 325 10.87 -0.09 -9.05
CA GLU A 325 11.52 -1.29 -9.58
C GLU A 325 11.31 -1.51 -11.09
N ILE A 326 10.29 -0.91 -11.69
CA ILE A 326 10.05 -0.95 -13.14
C ILE A 326 10.35 0.42 -13.72
N GLY A 327 11.49 0.54 -14.39
CA GLY A 327 11.86 1.70 -15.19
C GLY A 327 11.42 1.57 -16.65
N LEU A 328 11.78 2.56 -17.49
CA LEU A 328 11.38 2.59 -18.90
C LEU A 328 11.83 1.35 -19.68
N GLU A 329 13.06 0.87 -19.45
CA GLU A 329 13.59 -0.30 -20.18
C GLU A 329 12.87 -1.59 -19.76
N ASP A 330 12.54 -1.74 -18.46
CA ASP A 330 11.74 -2.87 -18.00
C ASP A 330 10.32 -2.82 -18.60
N ALA A 331 9.75 -1.61 -18.73
CA ALA A 331 8.43 -1.42 -19.33
C ALA A 331 8.39 -1.80 -20.81
N LYS A 332 9.43 -1.48 -21.57
CA LYS A 332 9.60 -1.92 -22.97
C LYS A 332 9.66 -3.46 -23.03
N THR A 333 10.52 -4.04 -22.19
CA THR A 333 10.70 -5.49 -22.11
C THR A 333 9.40 -6.21 -21.76
N LEU A 334 8.61 -5.69 -20.81
CA LEU A 334 7.29 -6.24 -20.46
C LEU A 334 6.30 -6.17 -21.62
N ALA A 335 6.25 -5.04 -22.33
CA ALA A 335 5.36 -4.88 -23.48
C ALA A 335 5.74 -5.86 -24.60
N ASP A 336 7.04 -5.99 -24.90
CA ASP A 336 7.57 -6.91 -25.91
C ASP A 336 7.36 -8.39 -25.51
N ALA A 337 7.36 -8.69 -24.20
CA ALA A 337 7.05 -10.02 -23.65
C ALA A 337 5.56 -10.40 -23.70
N GLY A 338 4.70 -9.49 -24.17
CA GLY A 338 3.26 -9.73 -24.33
C GLY A 338 2.41 -9.44 -23.10
N CYS A 339 2.95 -8.73 -22.11
CA CYS A 339 2.22 -8.34 -20.90
C CYS A 339 1.01 -7.46 -21.25
N ARG A 340 -0.18 -7.83 -20.76
CA ARG A 340 -1.43 -7.11 -20.96
C ARG A 340 -1.98 -6.45 -19.70
N TYR A 341 -1.60 -6.95 -18.54
CA TYR A 341 -2.11 -6.51 -17.25
C TYR A 341 -0.95 -6.29 -16.29
N LEU A 342 -0.95 -5.17 -15.59
CA LEU A 342 -0.02 -4.89 -14.51
C LEU A 342 -0.81 -4.48 -13.27
N ALA A 343 -0.59 -5.14 -12.13
CA ALA A 343 -1.20 -4.77 -10.86
C ALA A 343 -0.12 -4.60 -9.77
N GLU A 344 -0.08 -3.41 -9.18
CA GLU A 344 0.97 -3.03 -8.23
C GLU A 344 0.76 -3.64 -6.84
N GLY A 345 1.59 -4.62 -6.48
CA GLY A 345 1.66 -5.19 -5.14
C GLY A 345 2.48 -4.34 -4.17
N ALA A 346 3.59 -3.75 -4.64
CA ALA A 346 4.35 -2.75 -3.91
C ALA A 346 3.72 -1.35 -4.02
N ASN A 347 4.19 -0.40 -3.23
CA ASN A 347 3.79 0.99 -3.37
C ASN A 347 4.68 1.67 -4.42
N MET A 348 4.05 2.27 -5.43
CA MET A 348 4.71 3.01 -6.53
C MET A 348 5.90 2.25 -7.16
N PRO A 349 5.72 0.99 -7.60
CA PRO A 349 6.83 0.21 -8.15
C PRO A 349 7.21 0.62 -9.58
N VAL A 350 6.37 1.37 -10.27
CA VAL A 350 6.53 1.75 -11.67
C VAL A 350 6.82 3.25 -11.79
N THR A 351 7.88 3.62 -12.52
CA THR A 351 8.23 5.02 -12.76
C THR A 351 7.25 5.69 -13.73
N GLN A 352 7.16 7.04 -13.72
CA GLN A 352 6.17 7.77 -14.52
C GLN A 352 6.36 7.58 -16.04
N ASP A 353 7.59 7.51 -16.51
CA ASP A 353 7.93 7.24 -17.91
C ASP A 353 7.57 5.81 -18.33
N ALA A 354 7.77 4.84 -17.42
CA ALA A 354 7.34 3.46 -17.59
C ALA A 354 5.81 3.33 -17.65
N ILE A 355 5.08 4.01 -16.75
CA ILE A 355 3.61 4.09 -16.77
C ILE A 355 3.11 4.59 -18.12
N ALA A 356 3.69 5.70 -18.61
CA ALA A 356 3.29 6.29 -19.87
C ALA A 356 3.61 5.37 -21.07
N HIS A 357 4.71 4.63 -21.04
CA HIS A 357 5.08 3.66 -22.07
C HIS A 357 4.10 2.48 -22.09
N LEU A 358 3.84 1.84 -20.95
CA LEU A 358 2.92 0.71 -20.82
C LEU A 358 1.49 1.09 -21.24
N ALA A 359 1.04 2.28 -20.89
CA ALA A 359 -0.27 2.77 -21.32
C ALA A 359 -0.37 2.91 -22.85
N ARG A 360 0.68 3.42 -23.52
CA ARG A 360 0.74 3.48 -25.00
C ARG A 360 0.82 2.10 -25.64
N ALA A 361 1.43 1.13 -24.99
CA ALA A 361 1.46 -0.26 -25.40
C ALA A 361 0.13 -1.01 -25.16
N GLY A 362 -0.87 -0.36 -24.54
CA GLY A 362 -2.17 -0.96 -24.26
C GLY A 362 -2.24 -1.84 -23.02
N VAL A 363 -1.22 -1.79 -22.15
CA VAL A 363 -1.23 -2.52 -20.88
C VAL A 363 -2.18 -1.84 -19.90
N LEU A 364 -3.13 -2.59 -19.36
CA LEU A 364 -4.01 -2.12 -18.27
C LEU A 364 -3.27 -2.13 -16.94
N GLN A 365 -3.25 -0.99 -16.24
CA GLN A 365 -2.40 -0.79 -15.06
C GLN A 365 -3.23 -0.44 -13.82
N ALA A 366 -3.28 -1.34 -12.83
CA ALA A 366 -3.89 -1.08 -11.53
C ALA A 366 -2.88 -0.48 -10.56
N PRO A 367 -3.13 0.73 -10.02
CA PRO A 367 -2.22 1.39 -9.08
C PRO A 367 -2.24 0.70 -7.71
N GLY A 368 -1.13 0.78 -6.98
CA GLY A 368 -0.98 0.16 -5.66
C GLY A 368 -2.04 0.59 -4.66
N LYS A 369 -2.47 1.87 -4.68
CA LYS A 369 -3.53 2.34 -3.76
C LYS A 369 -4.87 1.59 -3.89
N ALA A 370 -5.13 0.96 -5.05
CA ALA A 370 -6.28 0.09 -5.26
C ALA A 370 -5.88 -1.40 -5.13
N ALA A 371 -4.92 -1.85 -5.92
CA ALA A 371 -4.57 -3.26 -6.05
C ALA A 371 -3.99 -3.87 -4.74
N ASN A 372 -3.18 -3.12 -3.99
CA ASN A 372 -2.58 -3.60 -2.74
C ASN A 372 -3.36 -3.18 -1.46
N ALA A 373 -4.60 -2.73 -1.60
CA ALA A 373 -5.42 -2.29 -0.47
C ALA A 373 -5.81 -3.42 0.50
N GLY A 374 -5.55 -4.67 0.18
CA GLY A 374 -5.89 -5.82 1.04
C GLY A 374 -5.36 -5.71 2.47
N GLY A 375 -4.13 -5.19 2.63
CA GLY A 375 -3.55 -5.00 3.95
C GLY A 375 -4.32 -4.02 4.83
N VAL A 376 -4.77 -2.89 4.29
CA VAL A 376 -5.59 -1.93 5.05
C VAL A 376 -7.03 -2.43 5.22
N ALA A 377 -7.56 -3.18 4.25
CA ALA A 377 -8.86 -3.83 4.36
C ALA A 377 -8.90 -4.77 5.58
N VAL A 378 -7.97 -5.73 5.69
CA VAL A 378 -7.90 -6.63 6.85
C VAL A 378 -7.59 -5.87 8.14
N SER A 379 -6.84 -4.76 8.10
CA SER A 379 -6.69 -3.89 9.27
C SER A 379 -8.03 -3.29 9.73
N GLY A 380 -8.89 -2.89 8.80
CA GLY A 380 -10.25 -2.42 9.13
C GLY A 380 -11.14 -3.55 9.69
N LEU A 381 -11.01 -4.78 9.15
CA LEU A 381 -11.69 -5.95 9.69
C LEU A 381 -11.19 -6.28 11.12
N GLU A 382 -9.89 -6.12 11.41
CA GLU A 382 -9.34 -6.25 12.76
C GLU A 382 -9.96 -5.25 13.72
N MET A 383 -10.14 -3.98 13.30
CA MET A 383 -10.84 -2.98 14.11
C MET A 383 -12.28 -3.40 14.41
N GLN A 384 -13.02 -3.91 13.43
CA GLN A 384 -14.40 -4.41 13.63
C GLN A 384 -14.44 -5.58 14.61
N GLN A 385 -13.55 -6.56 14.46
CA GLN A 385 -13.42 -7.68 15.38
C GLN A 385 -13.13 -7.21 16.81
N ASN A 386 -12.22 -6.24 16.96
CA ASN A 386 -11.86 -5.71 18.26
C ASN A 386 -13.01 -4.91 18.90
N ALA A 387 -13.72 -4.09 18.13
CA ALA A 387 -14.87 -3.32 18.61
C ALA A 387 -16.03 -4.23 19.02
N GLY A 388 -16.23 -5.34 18.31
CA GLY A 388 -17.26 -6.33 18.61
C GLY A 388 -16.84 -7.43 19.58
N PHE A 389 -15.64 -7.36 20.16
CA PHE A 389 -15.05 -8.43 21.00
C PHE A 389 -15.17 -9.84 20.36
N SER A 390 -15.02 -9.90 19.04
CA SER A 390 -15.21 -11.11 18.25
C SER A 390 -13.90 -11.59 17.62
N ARG A 391 -13.85 -12.87 17.29
CA ARG A 391 -12.79 -13.48 16.47
C ARG A 391 -13.42 -14.10 15.23
N TRP A 392 -12.89 -13.77 14.09
CA TRP A 392 -13.32 -14.36 12.83
C TRP A 392 -12.31 -15.41 12.38
N SER A 393 -12.82 -16.47 11.76
CA SER A 393 -11.99 -17.48 11.12
C SER A 393 -11.26 -16.90 9.91
N ALA A 394 -10.17 -17.56 9.49
CA ALA A 394 -9.46 -17.19 8.28
C ALA A 394 -10.39 -17.16 7.05
N ALA A 395 -11.31 -18.12 6.94
CA ALA A 395 -12.28 -18.15 5.83
C ALA A 395 -13.27 -16.96 5.84
N GLN A 396 -13.71 -16.50 7.02
CA GLN A 396 -14.55 -15.31 7.13
C GLN A 396 -13.79 -14.04 6.73
N VAL A 397 -12.54 -13.90 7.19
CA VAL A 397 -11.69 -12.76 6.82
C VAL A 397 -11.38 -12.76 5.32
N ASP A 398 -11.09 -13.94 4.73
CA ASP A 398 -10.83 -14.09 3.29
C ASP A 398 -12.05 -13.72 2.45
N GLY A 399 -13.24 -14.18 2.84
CA GLY A 399 -14.50 -13.81 2.19
C GLY A 399 -14.72 -12.29 2.17
N CYS A 400 -14.63 -11.65 3.34
CA CYS A 400 -14.75 -10.19 3.46
C CYS A 400 -13.66 -9.44 2.67
N LEU A 401 -12.41 -9.93 2.70
CA LEU A 401 -11.32 -9.35 1.92
C LEU A 401 -11.64 -9.37 0.42
N ARG A 402 -12.10 -10.50 -0.09
CA ARG A 402 -12.50 -10.66 -1.49
C ARG A 402 -13.60 -9.66 -1.86
N GLU A 403 -14.65 -9.57 -1.07
CA GLU A 403 -15.75 -8.61 -1.27
C GLU A 403 -15.28 -7.16 -1.30
N ILE A 404 -14.39 -6.77 -0.38
CA ILE A 404 -13.82 -5.42 -0.33
C ILE A 404 -13.01 -5.14 -1.60
N MET A 405 -12.16 -6.08 -2.04
CA MET A 405 -11.33 -5.89 -3.23
C MET A 405 -12.16 -5.80 -4.51
N CYS A 406 -13.21 -6.61 -4.64
CA CYS A 406 -14.19 -6.49 -5.74
C CYS A 406 -14.91 -5.13 -5.69
N THR A 407 -15.35 -4.69 -4.51
CA THR A 407 -15.99 -3.38 -4.34
C THR A 407 -15.06 -2.22 -4.72
N ILE A 408 -13.75 -2.32 -4.41
CA ILE A 408 -12.77 -1.34 -4.87
C ILE A 408 -12.72 -1.31 -6.40
N HIS A 409 -12.63 -2.47 -7.05
CA HIS A 409 -12.62 -2.57 -8.50
C HIS A 409 -13.90 -1.94 -9.12
N ASP A 410 -15.08 -2.27 -8.58
CA ASP A 410 -16.36 -1.75 -9.08
C ASP A 410 -16.44 -0.22 -8.97
N ARG A 411 -15.90 0.37 -7.91
CA ARG A 411 -15.80 1.83 -7.77
C ARG A 411 -14.93 2.45 -8.86
N LEU A 412 -13.82 1.83 -9.20
CA LEU A 412 -12.95 2.34 -10.26
C LEU A 412 -13.63 2.21 -11.63
N THR A 413 -14.29 1.09 -11.89
CA THR A 413 -15.00 0.88 -13.17
C THR A 413 -16.23 1.77 -13.33
N SER A 414 -16.87 2.18 -12.24
CA SER A 414 -17.97 3.17 -12.28
C SER A 414 -17.51 4.53 -12.81
N GLU A 415 -16.23 4.87 -12.68
CA GLU A 415 -15.64 6.09 -13.24
C GLU A 415 -15.26 5.98 -14.73
N ARG A 416 -15.54 4.87 -15.42
CA ARG A 416 -15.16 4.63 -16.81
C ARG A 416 -15.55 5.78 -17.75
N ARG A 417 -16.70 6.43 -17.53
CA ARG A 417 -17.14 7.56 -18.37
C ARG A 417 -16.22 8.79 -18.24
N SER A 418 -15.60 8.98 -17.08
CA SER A 418 -14.69 10.11 -16.77
C SER A 418 -13.22 9.73 -16.93
N CYS A 419 -12.92 8.42 -16.85
CA CYS A 419 -11.58 7.87 -16.76
C CYS A 419 -11.45 6.67 -17.72
N CYS A 420 -11.35 6.92 -19.02
CA CYS A 420 -11.09 5.88 -20.02
C CYS A 420 -9.80 6.16 -20.80
N THR A 421 -9.16 5.07 -21.23
CA THR A 421 -8.03 5.10 -22.16
C THR A 421 -8.50 5.46 -23.57
N GLN A 422 -7.57 5.64 -24.49
CA GLN A 422 -7.89 5.87 -25.91
C GLN A 422 -8.66 4.71 -26.55
N THR A 423 -8.48 3.49 -26.04
CA THR A 423 -9.18 2.27 -26.49
C THR A 423 -10.55 2.09 -25.83
N GLY A 424 -10.96 2.99 -24.92
CA GLY A 424 -12.22 2.90 -24.18
C GLY A 424 -12.18 1.96 -22.96
N ALA A 425 -11.04 1.36 -22.65
CA ALA A 425 -10.84 0.63 -21.39
C ALA A 425 -10.76 1.59 -20.19
N VAL A 426 -10.90 1.07 -18.98
CA VAL A 426 -10.78 1.87 -17.75
C VAL A 426 -9.33 2.29 -17.54
N ASP A 427 -9.09 3.59 -17.36
CA ASP A 427 -7.84 4.09 -16.80
C ASP A 427 -7.88 3.94 -15.27
N TYR A 428 -7.46 2.80 -14.76
CA TYR A 428 -7.53 2.47 -13.35
C TYR A 428 -6.71 3.43 -12.46
N ARG A 429 -5.63 4.03 -12.97
CA ARG A 429 -4.81 4.98 -12.20
C ARG A 429 -5.59 6.26 -11.93
N ARG A 430 -6.12 6.86 -12.98
CA ARG A 430 -6.95 8.05 -12.88
C ARG A 430 -8.26 7.75 -12.14
N ALA A 431 -8.91 6.63 -12.44
CA ALA A 431 -10.15 6.20 -11.79
C ALA A 431 -9.99 6.05 -10.27
N ALA A 432 -8.85 5.53 -9.79
CA ALA A 432 -8.57 5.42 -8.36
C ALA A 432 -8.51 6.79 -7.68
N ASN A 433 -7.84 7.77 -8.29
CA ASN A 433 -7.77 9.13 -7.74
C ASN A 433 -9.15 9.81 -7.76
N VAL A 434 -9.89 9.68 -8.87
CA VAL A 434 -11.22 10.32 -9.03
C VAL A 434 -12.26 9.70 -8.08
N ALA A 435 -12.34 8.37 -7.99
CA ALA A 435 -13.28 7.69 -7.10
C ALA A 435 -13.03 8.00 -5.63
N ALA A 436 -11.75 7.99 -5.21
CA ALA A 436 -11.37 8.37 -3.86
C ALA A 436 -11.69 9.84 -3.56
N TYR A 437 -11.34 10.75 -4.50
CA TYR A 437 -11.62 12.17 -4.38
C TYR A 437 -13.13 12.45 -4.22
N ARG A 438 -13.98 11.86 -5.06
CA ARG A 438 -15.44 12.02 -4.95
C ARG A 438 -15.96 11.65 -3.57
N ARG A 439 -15.55 10.50 -3.06
CA ARG A 439 -15.97 10.06 -1.71
C ARG A 439 -15.53 11.02 -0.62
N LEU A 440 -14.28 11.49 -0.67
CA LEU A 440 -13.79 12.49 0.28
C LEU A 440 -14.53 13.82 0.13
N ALA A 441 -14.77 14.27 -1.10
CA ALA A 441 -15.49 15.51 -1.39
C ALA A 441 -16.94 15.47 -0.90
N GLU A 442 -17.65 14.38 -1.16
CA GLU A 442 -19.02 14.19 -0.67
C GLU A 442 -19.10 14.22 0.85
N ALA A 443 -18.16 13.56 1.55
CA ALA A 443 -18.08 13.60 2.99
C ALA A 443 -17.77 15.00 3.52
N MET A 444 -16.86 15.76 2.86
CA MET A 444 -16.55 17.15 3.22
C MET A 444 -17.74 18.09 3.02
N ILE A 445 -18.52 17.90 1.96
CA ILE A 445 -19.73 18.69 1.71
C ILE A 445 -20.81 18.36 2.76
N ALA A 446 -20.95 17.09 3.12
CA ALA A 446 -21.93 16.65 4.14
C ALA A 446 -21.58 17.16 5.55
N ALA A 447 -20.29 17.38 5.82
CA ALA A 447 -19.83 17.89 7.12
C ALA A 447 -19.84 19.43 7.21
N GLY A 448 -20.05 20.17 6.11
CA GLY A 448 -20.05 21.63 6.04
C GLY A 448 -18.71 22.14 5.54
#